data_baaf5f042ceb0b56b397f86ee257051b
#
_entry.id   baaf5f042ceb0b56b397f86ee257051b
#
_cell.length_a   1.000
_cell.length_b   1.000
_cell.length_c   1.000
_cell.angle_alpha   90.00
_cell.angle_beta   90.00
_cell.angle_gamma   90.00
#
_symmetry.space_group_name_H-M   'P 1'
#
loop_
_entity.id
_entity.type
_entity.pdbx_description
1 polymer ?
#
loop_
_entity_poly.entity_id
_entity_poly.type
_entity_poly.pdbx_seq_one_letter_code
_entity_poly.pdbx_strand_id
1 'polypeptide(L)'
;YKKIDAVVSCFHIHKKEFKDELILNIKAYKHILYFSKIKKIKKIVYLSSINASKKKSSPYGYVKHRIENLFNKYNNFIIVRPSTIISLDKQKKLLGGADGASLNLFEKLFNYNLPIPIIGDGKYLFTICFLNDLANFIILLLKDNILLNKKINFFSGEFLNFNTFIDYIGLIKKKNVYKFYLPLPLINFLCKLKILDYKKINNLLNQRIYYNYYDLIKKKIKINQLIKITKKK
;
A
#
# COMPACT_ATOMS: atom_id res chain seq x y z
N TYR A 1 -16.89 30.98 3.32
CA TYR A 1 -16.17 29.68 3.30
C TYR A 1 -15.94 29.26 1.86
N LYS A 2 -14.67 28.95 1.47
CA LYS A 2 -14.39 28.44 0.12
C LYS A 2 -15.12 27.11 -0.10
N LYS A 3 -15.69 26.90 -1.26
CA LYS A 3 -16.36 25.67 -1.67
C LYS A 3 -15.36 24.53 -1.70
N ILE A 4 -15.69 23.38 -1.10
CA ILE A 4 -14.89 22.15 -1.14
C ILE A 4 -15.49 21.25 -2.21
N ASP A 5 -14.75 20.99 -3.28
CA ASP A 5 -15.21 20.13 -4.38
C ASP A 5 -14.86 18.64 -4.17
N ALA A 6 -13.76 18.36 -3.48
CA ALA A 6 -13.33 16.98 -3.23
C ALA A 6 -12.67 16.81 -1.85
N VAL A 7 -12.71 15.59 -1.33
CA VAL A 7 -12.01 15.17 -0.10
C VAL A 7 -11.12 13.99 -0.43
N VAL A 8 -9.85 14.07 -0.05
CA VAL A 8 -8.90 12.94 -0.08
C VAL A 8 -8.63 12.53 1.36
N SER A 9 -8.99 11.31 1.71
CA SER A 9 -8.80 10.79 3.05
C SER A 9 -7.71 9.72 3.09
N CYS A 10 -6.61 10.05 3.77
CA CYS A 10 -5.40 9.21 3.86
C CYS A 10 -5.15 8.72 5.29
N PHE A 11 -5.93 9.16 6.28
CA PHE A 11 -5.64 8.86 7.68
C PHE A 11 -6.05 7.45 8.11
N HIS A 12 -5.43 6.99 9.18
CA HIS A 12 -5.80 5.82 9.94
C HIS A 12 -5.41 6.04 11.40
N ILE A 13 -6.36 5.78 12.31
CA ILE A 13 -6.14 5.92 13.75
C ILE A 13 -5.62 4.60 14.27
N HIS A 14 -4.36 4.55 14.70
CA HIS A 14 -3.77 3.37 15.33
C HIS A 14 -4.06 3.38 16.84
N LYS A 15 -4.45 2.24 17.34
CA LYS A 15 -4.65 2.00 18.78
C LYS A 15 -4.02 0.65 19.17
N LYS A 16 -3.62 0.53 20.44
CA LYS A 16 -3.10 -0.69 21.01
C LYS A 16 -4.16 -1.79 20.97
N GLU A 17 -5.38 -1.44 21.39
CA GLU A 17 -6.53 -2.33 21.39
C GLU A 17 -7.23 -2.29 20.03
N PHE A 18 -7.40 -3.47 19.41
CA PHE A 18 -8.05 -3.62 18.11
C PHE A 18 -9.49 -3.10 18.10
N LYS A 19 -10.23 -3.32 19.19
CA LYS A 19 -11.64 -2.88 19.32
C LYS A 19 -11.74 -1.36 19.23
N ASP A 20 -10.85 -0.66 19.90
CA ASP A 20 -10.82 0.81 19.91
C ASP A 20 -10.39 1.36 18.56
N GLU A 21 -9.36 0.74 17.94
CA GLU A 21 -8.93 1.10 16.59
C GLU A 21 -10.10 1.00 15.60
N LEU A 22 -10.85 -0.09 15.64
CA LEU A 22 -12.01 -0.31 14.77
C LEU A 22 -13.10 0.74 15.01
N ILE A 23 -13.50 0.94 16.26
CA ILE A 23 -14.59 1.87 16.62
C ILE A 23 -14.25 3.30 16.21
N LEU A 24 -13.05 3.78 16.55
CA LEU A 24 -12.64 5.15 16.27
C LEU A 24 -12.53 5.42 14.77
N ASN A 25 -11.94 4.48 14.00
CA ASN A 25 -11.87 4.64 12.56
C ASN A 25 -13.26 4.64 11.91
N ILE A 26 -14.14 3.72 12.30
CA ILE A 26 -15.53 3.69 11.78
C ILE A 26 -16.28 4.99 12.12
N LYS A 27 -16.16 5.49 13.35
CA LYS A 27 -16.78 6.76 13.78
C LYS A 27 -16.25 7.93 12.94
N ALA A 28 -14.95 8.05 12.81
CA ALA A 28 -14.32 9.13 12.03
C ALA A 28 -14.77 9.12 10.55
N TYR A 29 -14.80 7.95 9.92
CA TYR A 29 -15.25 7.86 8.52
C TYR A 29 -16.74 8.08 8.33
N LYS A 30 -17.58 7.71 9.29
CA LYS A 30 -19.02 8.10 9.29
C LYS A 30 -19.16 9.63 9.30
N HIS A 31 -18.37 10.34 10.10
CA HIS A 31 -18.38 11.80 10.15
C HIS A 31 -17.92 12.43 8.83
N ILE A 32 -16.85 11.91 8.21
CA ILE A 32 -16.41 12.39 6.89
C ILE A 32 -17.50 12.22 5.84
N LEU A 33 -18.14 11.06 5.80
CA LEU A 33 -19.19 10.77 4.83
C LEU A 33 -20.44 11.65 5.09
N TYR A 34 -20.83 11.84 6.34
CA TYR A 34 -21.91 12.74 6.72
C TYR A 34 -21.61 14.18 6.32
N PHE A 35 -20.43 14.70 6.66
CA PHE A 35 -19.98 16.03 6.25
C PHE A 35 -19.98 16.17 4.73
N SER A 36 -19.47 15.18 4.02
CA SER A 36 -19.42 15.19 2.56
C SER A 36 -20.81 15.26 1.94
N LYS A 37 -21.80 14.60 2.53
CA LYS A 37 -23.19 14.67 2.11
C LYS A 37 -23.79 16.06 2.32
N ILE A 38 -23.62 16.64 3.52
CA ILE A 38 -24.14 17.99 3.84
C ILE A 38 -23.53 19.05 2.94
N LYS A 39 -22.20 19.00 2.74
CA LYS A 39 -21.47 19.97 1.91
C LYS A 39 -21.59 19.70 0.42
N LYS A 40 -22.37 18.68 0.01
CA LYS A 40 -22.55 18.28 -1.41
C LYS A 40 -21.21 18.09 -2.14
N ILE A 41 -20.24 17.44 -1.47
CA ILE A 41 -18.90 17.20 -2.01
C ILE A 41 -19.03 16.28 -3.22
N LYS A 42 -18.44 16.69 -4.33
CA LYS A 42 -18.58 16.02 -5.63
C LYS A 42 -17.77 14.73 -5.72
N LYS A 43 -16.69 14.60 -4.94
CA LYS A 43 -15.80 13.44 -5.01
C LYS A 43 -15.10 13.15 -3.68
N ILE A 44 -15.06 11.88 -3.30
CA ILE A 44 -14.33 11.40 -2.14
C ILE A 44 -13.33 10.34 -2.59
N VAL A 45 -12.05 10.55 -2.34
CA VAL A 45 -10.99 9.56 -2.57
C VAL A 45 -10.55 9.01 -1.22
N TYR A 46 -10.74 7.71 -1.01
CA TYR A 46 -10.31 7.03 0.19
C TYR A 46 -9.08 6.15 -0.07
N LEU A 47 -7.99 6.38 0.66
CA LEU A 47 -6.82 5.50 0.66
C LEU A 47 -7.05 4.33 1.61
N SER A 48 -7.38 3.19 1.02
CA SER A 48 -7.48 1.91 1.68
C SER A 48 -6.13 1.19 1.69
N SER A 49 -6.10 -0.11 1.48
CA SER A 49 -4.90 -0.94 1.36
C SER A 49 -5.20 -2.17 0.53
N ILE A 50 -4.20 -2.70 -0.18
CA ILE A 50 -4.30 -4.01 -0.83
C ILE A 50 -4.59 -5.12 0.19
N ASN A 51 -4.20 -4.92 1.45
CA ASN A 51 -4.47 -5.83 2.56
C ASN A 51 -5.90 -5.75 3.10
N ALA A 52 -6.77 -4.86 2.57
CA ALA A 52 -8.16 -4.76 3.01
C ALA A 52 -8.89 -6.11 2.80
N SER A 53 -9.33 -6.73 3.88
CA SER A 53 -9.84 -8.10 3.89
C SER A 53 -10.99 -8.29 4.88
N LYS A 54 -11.94 -9.16 4.54
CA LYS A 54 -13.00 -9.60 5.46
C LYS A 54 -12.46 -10.42 6.65
N LYS A 55 -11.26 -10.99 6.53
CA LYS A 55 -10.66 -11.83 7.56
C LYS A 55 -10.09 -10.99 8.69
N LYS A 56 -10.46 -11.29 9.93
CA LYS A 56 -9.92 -10.64 11.15
C LYS A 56 -8.44 -10.99 11.42
N SER A 57 -7.86 -11.90 10.63
CA SER A 57 -6.44 -12.29 10.74
C SER A 57 -5.46 -11.16 10.46
N SER A 58 -5.91 -10.09 9.81
CA SER A 58 -5.18 -8.83 9.64
C SER A 58 -6.02 -7.72 10.26
N PRO A 59 -5.79 -7.31 11.51
CA PRO A 59 -6.57 -6.26 12.17
C PRO A 59 -6.64 -4.98 11.35
N TYR A 60 -5.51 -4.47 10.89
CA TYR A 60 -5.45 -3.30 10.01
C TYR A 60 -6.26 -3.49 8.71
N GLY A 61 -6.05 -4.61 8.02
CA GLY A 61 -6.77 -4.93 6.78
C GLY A 61 -8.28 -5.06 7.01
N TYR A 62 -8.69 -5.61 8.15
CA TYR A 62 -10.10 -5.72 8.52
C TYR A 62 -10.71 -4.33 8.75
N VAL A 63 -10.04 -3.45 9.50
CA VAL A 63 -10.50 -2.06 9.71
C VAL A 63 -10.66 -1.35 8.37
N LYS A 64 -9.67 -1.42 7.48
CA LYS A 64 -9.74 -0.85 6.13
C LYS A 64 -10.96 -1.38 5.36
N HIS A 65 -11.18 -2.70 5.36
CA HIS A 65 -12.33 -3.33 4.71
C HIS A 65 -13.67 -2.85 5.32
N ARG A 66 -13.76 -2.72 6.64
CA ARG A 66 -14.97 -2.21 7.31
C ARG A 66 -15.27 -0.77 6.92
N ILE A 67 -14.25 0.07 6.77
CA ILE A 67 -14.39 1.43 6.27
C ILE A 67 -14.87 1.42 4.82
N GLU A 68 -14.29 0.59 3.93
CA GLU A 68 -14.74 0.47 2.54
C GLU A 68 -16.23 0.15 2.42
N ASN A 69 -16.76 -0.66 3.35
CA ASN A 69 -18.19 -1.02 3.34
C ASN A 69 -19.10 0.15 3.68
N LEU A 70 -18.60 1.19 4.35
CA LEU A 70 -19.37 2.42 4.59
C LEU A 70 -19.66 3.15 3.28
N PHE A 71 -18.74 3.10 2.32
CA PHE A 71 -18.89 3.77 1.03
C PHE A 71 -19.97 3.14 0.13
N ASN A 72 -20.36 1.88 0.36
CA ASN A 72 -21.38 1.21 -0.46
C ASN A 72 -22.75 1.93 -0.44
N LYS A 73 -22.98 2.79 0.54
CA LYS A 73 -24.22 3.59 0.69
C LYS A 73 -24.08 5.00 0.13
N TYR A 74 -22.96 5.32 -0.50
CA TYR A 74 -22.65 6.65 -1.02
C TYR A 74 -22.31 6.57 -2.50
N ASN A 75 -22.57 7.67 -3.21
CA ASN A 75 -22.15 7.88 -4.58
C ASN A 75 -20.93 8.80 -4.61
N ASN A 76 -20.26 8.89 -5.75
CA ASN A 76 -19.13 9.80 -5.96
C ASN A 76 -17.90 9.51 -5.11
N PHE A 77 -17.59 8.26 -4.87
CA PHE A 77 -16.37 7.85 -4.19
C PHE A 77 -15.40 7.10 -5.11
N ILE A 78 -14.14 7.08 -4.73
CA ILE A 78 -13.10 6.22 -5.30
C ILE A 78 -12.31 5.63 -4.13
N ILE A 79 -12.17 4.31 -4.11
CA ILE A 79 -11.34 3.61 -3.12
C ILE A 79 -10.07 3.18 -3.79
N VAL A 80 -8.94 3.73 -3.37
CA VAL A 80 -7.61 3.34 -3.82
C VAL A 80 -6.99 2.40 -2.80
N ARG A 81 -6.56 1.22 -3.24
CA ARG A 81 -5.86 0.21 -2.45
C ARG A 81 -4.40 0.14 -2.89
N PRO A 82 -3.53 0.98 -2.33
CA PRO A 82 -2.11 0.92 -2.65
C PRO A 82 -1.50 -0.38 -2.12
N SER A 83 -0.49 -0.88 -2.82
CA SER A 83 0.42 -1.91 -2.33
C SER A 83 1.37 -1.33 -1.27
N THR A 84 2.49 -1.99 -0.98
CA THR A 84 3.48 -1.48 -0.03
C THR A 84 3.99 -0.11 -0.48
N ILE A 85 3.58 0.95 0.23
CA ILE A 85 3.99 2.32 -0.09
C ILE A 85 5.43 2.50 0.37
N ILE A 86 6.27 2.94 -0.55
CA ILE A 86 7.66 3.30 -0.28
C ILE A 86 7.97 4.71 -0.78
N SER A 87 8.85 5.38 -0.08
CA SER A 87 9.43 6.65 -0.47
C SER A 87 10.90 6.67 -0.08
N LEU A 88 11.66 7.50 -0.77
CA LEU A 88 13.04 7.81 -0.41
C LEU A 88 13.09 9.29 -0.06
N ASP A 89 13.65 9.61 1.10
CA ASP A 89 13.93 11.00 1.45
C ASP A 89 15.13 11.53 0.67
N LYS A 90 15.49 12.81 0.91
CA LYS A 90 16.64 13.46 0.27
C LYS A 90 17.96 12.75 0.58
N GLN A 91 18.05 12.04 1.69
CA GLN A 91 19.21 11.26 2.13
C GLN A 91 19.18 9.82 1.66
N LYS A 92 18.21 9.46 0.77
CA LYS A 92 17.96 8.09 0.28
C LYS A 92 17.56 7.09 1.38
N LYS A 93 17.06 7.58 2.51
CA LYS A 93 16.49 6.74 3.55
C LYS A 93 15.16 6.16 3.08
N LEU A 94 15.00 4.86 3.24
CA LEU A 94 13.79 4.16 2.88
C LEU A 94 12.70 4.45 3.90
N LEU A 95 11.66 5.13 3.45
CA LEU A 95 10.47 5.42 4.24
C LEU A 95 9.33 4.52 3.78
N GLY A 96 8.60 3.94 4.71
CA GLY A 96 7.46 3.06 4.44
C GLY A 96 6.16 3.61 4.99
N GLY A 97 5.06 3.01 4.54
CA GLY A 97 3.71 3.28 5.07
C GLY A 97 3.49 2.70 6.47
N ALA A 98 2.22 2.48 6.84
CA ALA A 98 1.79 2.05 8.19
C ALA A 98 2.47 0.77 8.73
N ASP A 99 2.95 -0.12 7.85
CA ASP A 99 3.71 -1.33 8.21
C ASP A 99 5.24 -1.10 8.17
N GLY A 100 5.69 0.15 8.43
CA GLY A 100 7.08 0.59 8.30
C GLY A 100 8.11 -0.21 9.10
N ALA A 101 7.69 -1.09 10.03
CA ALA A 101 8.60 -1.88 10.84
C ALA A 101 9.53 -2.78 9.99
N SER A 102 9.00 -3.45 8.94
CA SER A 102 9.81 -4.28 8.03
C SER A 102 10.74 -3.45 7.16
N LEU A 103 10.28 -2.31 6.65
CA LEU A 103 11.12 -1.41 5.87
C LEU A 103 12.20 -0.75 6.72
N ASN A 104 11.91 -0.40 7.97
CA ASN A 104 12.89 0.10 8.93
C ASN A 104 13.96 -0.95 9.26
N LEU A 105 13.58 -2.24 9.32
CA LEU A 105 14.55 -3.31 9.48
C LEU A 105 15.49 -3.38 8.26
N PHE A 106 14.94 -3.40 7.06
CA PHE A 106 15.76 -3.39 5.83
C PHE A 106 16.65 -2.14 5.76
N GLU A 107 16.13 -0.97 6.16
CA GLU A 107 16.92 0.25 6.24
C GLU A 107 18.15 0.08 7.14
N LYS A 108 17.97 -0.51 8.33
CA LYS A 108 19.09 -0.81 9.25
C LYS A 108 20.08 -1.80 8.63
N LEU A 109 19.57 -2.91 8.04
CA LEU A 109 20.43 -3.93 7.42
C LEU A 109 21.27 -3.31 6.29
N PHE A 110 20.68 -2.49 5.44
CA PHE A 110 21.42 -1.75 4.41
C PHE A 110 22.46 -0.79 5.00
N ASN A 111 22.10 -0.05 6.05
CA ASN A 111 23.01 0.94 6.64
C ASN A 111 24.25 0.30 7.24
N TYR A 112 24.09 -0.86 7.89
CA TYR A 112 25.19 -1.61 8.52
C TYR A 112 25.84 -2.64 7.58
N ASN A 113 25.50 -2.67 6.29
CA ASN A 113 25.95 -3.65 5.30
C ASN A 113 25.75 -5.12 5.76
N LEU A 114 24.67 -5.37 6.49
CA LEU A 114 24.32 -6.71 6.97
C LEU A 114 23.56 -7.49 5.90
N PRO A 115 23.67 -8.84 5.89
CA PRO A 115 22.93 -9.68 4.98
C PRO A 115 21.41 -9.52 5.17
N ILE A 116 20.67 -9.42 4.05
CA ILE A 116 19.23 -9.27 4.04
C ILE A 116 18.60 -10.65 3.99
N PRO A 117 17.76 -11.02 4.99
CA PRO A 117 17.09 -12.31 5.01
C PRO A 117 16.03 -12.38 3.91
N ILE A 118 16.14 -13.36 3.04
CA ILE A 118 15.22 -13.68 1.97
C ILE A 118 14.51 -14.99 2.31
N ILE A 119 13.19 -15.00 2.35
CA ILE A 119 12.41 -16.21 2.61
C ILE A 119 12.33 -17.04 1.32
N GLY A 120 12.65 -18.33 1.42
CA GLY A 120 12.68 -19.22 0.26
C GLY A 120 13.70 -18.76 -0.78
N ASP A 121 13.30 -18.76 -2.04
CA ASP A 121 14.12 -18.31 -3.17
C ASP A 121 13.95 -16.80 -3.50
N GLY A 122 13.09 -16.10 -2.77
CA GLY A 122 12.79 -14.67 -2.99
C GLY A 122 12.06 -14.35 -4.29
N LYS A 123 11.57 -15.37 -5.02
CA LYS A 123 10.84 -15.18 -6.28
C LYS A 123 9.35 -14.89 -6.10
N TYR A 124 8.86 -14.88 -4.85
CA TYR A 124 7.48 -14.51 -4.60
C TYR A 124 7.20 -13.06 -5.00
N LEU A 125 5.99 -12.85 -5.49
CA LEU A 125 5.55 -11.55 -5.96
C LEU A 125 5.63 -10.51 -4.84
N PHE A 126 6.27 -9.39 -5.13
CA PHE A 126 6.35 -8.25 -4.24
C PHE A 126 5.99 -6.97 -4.99
N THR A 127 4.80 -6.44 -4.73
CA THR A 127 4.33 -5.21 -5.37
C THR A 127 4.64 -4.01 -4.51
N ILE A 128 5.15 -2.96 -5.12
CA ILE A 128 5.48 -1.68 -4.48
C ILE A 128 4.66 -0.55 -5.06
N CYS A 129 4.50 0.49 -4.26
CA CYS A 129 3.82 1.72 -4.63
C CYS A 129 4.73 2.90 -4.25
N PHE A 130 5.31 3.58 -5.23
CA PHE A 130 6.05 4.80 -4.95
C PHE A 130 5.09 5.91 -4.54
N LEU A 131 5.44 6.63 -3.47
CA LEU A 131 4.59 7.70 -2.93
C LEU A 131 4.27 8.78 -3.97
N ASN A 132 5.25 9.15 -4.80
CA ASN A 132 5.05 10.15 -5.85
C ASN A 132 4.07 9.66 -6.94
N ASP A 133 4.16 8.38 -7.32
CA ASP A 133 3.24 7.80 -8.30
C ASP A 133 1.81 7.77 -7.75
N LEU A 134 1.67 7.41 -6.47
CA LEU A 134 0.37 7.41 -5.79
C LEU A 134 -0.21 8.83 -5.73
N ALA A 135 0.61 9.82 -5.38
CA ALA A 135 0.18 11.22 -5.33
C ALA A 135 -0.29 11.71 -6.71
N ASN A 136 0.50 11.45 -7.76
CA ASN A 136 0.14 11.80 -9.14
C ASN A 136 -1.16 11.08 -9.58
N PHE A 137 -1.32 9.81 -9.21
CA PHE A 137 -2.53 9.07 -9.51
C PHE A 137 -3.76 9.66 -8.80
N ILE A 138 -3.63 10.07 -7.53
CA ILE A 138 -4.72 10.75 -6.81
C ILE A 138 -5.09 12.06 -7.50
N ILE A 139 -4.12 12.86 -7.94
CA ILE A 139 -4.36 14.12 -8.67
C ILE A 139 -5.15 13.85 -9.96
N LEU A 140 -4.80 12.79 -10.70
CA LEU A 140 -5.55 12.37 -11.88
C LEU A 140 -6.99 11.97 -11.54
N LEU A 141 -7.19 11.20 -10.47
CA LEU A 141 -8.52 10.82 -10.00
C LEU A 141 -9.38 12.02 -9.61
N LEU A 142 -8.77 13.08 -9.10
CA LEU A 142 -9.49 14.32 -8.76
C LEU A 142 -9.98 15.05 -10.01
N LYS A 143 -9.25 14.98 -11.13
CA LYS A 143 -9.57 15.64 -12.39
C LYS A 143 -10.57 14.85 -13.25
N ASP A 144 -10.57 13.52 -13.11
CA ASP A 144 -11.38 12.62 -13.96
C ASP A 144 -12.49 11.94 -13.17
N ASN A 145 -13.63 11.69 -13.81
CA ASN A 145 -14.79 11.01 -13.22
C ASN A 145 -14.94 9.55 -13.67
N ILE A 146 -14.06 9.05 -14.55
CA ILE A 146 -14.18 7.69 -15.15
C ILE A 146 -14.20 6.59 -14.10
N LEU A 147 -13.54 6.81 -12.95
CA LEU A 147 -13.37 5.80 -11.92
C LEU A 147 -14.27 6.01 -10.69
N LEU A 148 -15.33 6.81 -10.82
CA LEU A 148 -16.30 6.98 -9.73
C LEU A 148 -16.94 5.64 -9.34
N ASN A 149 -17.15 5.48 -8.04
CA ASN A 149 -17.74 4.28 -7.41
C ASN A 149 -16.96 2.98 -7.63
N LYS A 150 -15.63 3.10 -7.88
CA LYS A 150 -14.73 1.95 -8.09
C LYS A 150 -13.76 1.76 -6.93
N LYS A 151 -13.36 0.49 -6.76
CA LYS A 151 -12.23 0.08 -5.90
C LYS A 151 -11.07 -0.29 -6.80
N ILE A 152 -9.92 0.32 -6.59
CA ILE A 152 -8.77 0.24 -7.47
C ILE A 152 -7.56 -0.23 -6.67
N ASN A 153 -6.95 -1.33 -7.09
CA ASN A 153 -5.64 -1.71 -6.58
C ASN A 153 -4.58 -0.91 -7.33
N PHE A 154 -3.67 -0.29 -6.60
CA PHE A 154 -2.65 0.56 -7.17
C PHE A 154 -1.25 0.11 -6.75
N PHE A 155 -0.36 -0.01 -7.71
CA PHE A 155 1.06 -0.24 -7.52
C PHE A 155 1.85 0.43 -8.67
N SER A 156 3.12 0.73 -8.40
CA SER A 156 4.01 1.40 -9.36
C SER A 156 4.77 0.37 -10.18
N GLY A 157 4.77 0.57 -11.50
CA GLY A 157 5.59 -0.23 -12.40
C GLY A 157 5.12 -1.66 -12.63
N GLU A 158 6.04 -2.51 -13.05
CA GLU A 158 5.83 -3.93 -13.30
C GLU A 158 5.87 -4.73 -11.99
N PHE A 159 5.33 -5.96 -12.04
CA PHE A 159 5.42 -6.89 -10.92
C PHE A 159 6.88 -7.23 -10.64
N LEU A 160 7.32 -6.95 -9.41
CA LEU A 160 8.65 -7.29 -8.95
C LEU A 160 8.58 -8.53 -8.06
N ASN A 161 9.58 -9.38 -8.10
CA ASN A 161 9.84 -10.34 -7.03
C ASN A 161 10.65 -9.67 -5.91
N PHE A 162 10.70 -10.31 -4.74
CA PHE A 162 11.37 -9.72 -3.59
C PHE A 162 12.88 -9.56 -3.82
N ASN A 163 13.52 -10.48 -4.54
CA ASN A 163 14.94 -10.37 -4.87
C ASN A 163 15.24 -9.12 -5.69
N THR A 164 14.45 -8.89 -6.77
CA THR A 164 14.63 -7.70 -7.63
C THR A 164 14.33 -6.41 -6.89
N PHE A 165 13.37 -6.43 -5.95
CA PHE A 165 13.10 -5.28 -5.08
C PHE A 165 14.31 -4.92 -4.22
N ILE A 166 14.93 -5.91 -3.57
CA ILE A 166 16.11 -5.69 -2.71
C ILE A 166 17.31 -5.20 -3.53
N ASP A 167 17.56 -5.78 -4.72
CA ASP A 167 18.61 -5.31 -5.63
C ASP A 167 18.38 -3.86 -6.07
N TYR A 168 17.14 -3.52 -6.42
CA TYR A 168 16.76 -2.16 -6.78
C TYR A 168 17.04 -1.15 -5.66
N ILE A 169 16.72 -1.50 -4.41
CA ILE A 169 17.04 -0.64 -3.26
C ILE A 169 18.56 -0.51 -3.07
N GLY A 170 19.32 -1.59 -3.25
CA GLY A 170 20.78 -1.57 -3.22
C GLY A 170 21.37 -0.61 -4.26
N LEU A 171 20.91 -0.67 -5.49
CA LEU A 171 21.32 0.24 -6.57
C LEU A 171 21.04 1.72 -6.20
N ILE A 172 19.85 2.03 -5.71
CA ILE A 172 19.49 3.40 -5.31
C ILE A 172 20.40 3.89 -4.18
N LYS A 173 20.69 3.03 -3.20
CA LYS A 173 21.54 3.36 -2.06
C LYS A 173 23.03 3.34 -2.40
N LYS A 174 23.39 2.89 -3.60
CA LYS A 174 24.79 2.65 -4.02
C LYS A 174 25.54 1.74 -3.04
N LYS A 175 24.89 0.66 -2.59
CA LYS A 175 25.43 -0.32 -1.67
C LYS A 175 25.38 -1.72 -2.26
N ASN A 176 26.41 -2.53 -1.92
CA ASN A 176 26.38 -3.95 -2.22
C ASN A 176 25.29 -4.64 -1.41
N VAL A 177 24.62 -5.59 -2.05
CA VAL A 177 23.52 -6.34 -1.45
C VAL A 177 23.98 -7.74 -1.14
N TYR A 178 24.05 -8.07 0.14
CA TYR A 178 24.31 -9.42 0.61
C TYR A 178 22.96 -10.04 0.99
N LYS A 179 22.64 -11.19 0.40
CA LYS A 179 21.38 -11.91 0.63
C LYS A 179 21.63 -13.18 1.39
N PHE A 180 20.80 -13.45 2.38
CA PHE A 180 20.81 -14.70 3.15
C PHE A 180 19.46 -15.40 2.96
N TYR A 181 19.47 -16.57 2.32
CA TYR A 181 18.26 -17.31 1.98
C TYR A 181 17.83 -18.23 3.12
N LEU A 182 16.63 -18.03 3.63
CA LEU A 182 16.03 -18.81 4.70
C LEU A 182 15.14 -19.90 4.10
N PRO A 183 15.48 -21.18 4.24
CA PRO A 183 14.67 -22.29 3.70
C PRO A 183 13.24 -22.28 4.26
N LEU A 184 12.25 -22.55 3.41
CA LEU A 184 10.85 -22.61 3.85
C LEU A 184 10.58 -23.61 4.99
N PRO A 185 11.21 -24.81 5.04
CA PRO A 185 11.05 -25.71 6.18
C PRO A 185 11.46 -25.08 7.51
N LEU A 186 12.58 -24.33 7.53
CA LEU A 186 13.04 -23.61 8.73
C LEU A 186 12.03 -22.53 9.14
N ILE A 187 11.53 -21.76 8.19
CA ILE A 187 10.49 -20.74 8.46
C ILE A 187 9.24 -21.39 9.03
N ASN A 188 8.77 -22.49 8.45
CA ASN A 188 7.61 -23.22 8.95
C ASN A 188 7.82 -23.76 10.36
N PHE A 189 9.02 -24.24 10.66
CA PHE A 189 9.40 -24.70 12.02
C PHE A 189 9.37 -23.53 13.02
N LEU A 190 9.96 -22.38 12.69
CA LEU A 190 9.93 -21.18 13.52
C LEU A 190 8.49 -20.65 13.74
N CYS A 191 7.63 -20.78 12.74
CA CYS A 191 6.21 -20.45 12.87
C CYS A 191 5.48 -21.42 13.82
N LYS A 192 5.78 -22.74 13.78
CA LYS A 192 5.23 -23.72 14.73
C LYS A 192 5.64 -23.42 16.16
N LEU A 193 6.87 -22.98 16.37
CA LEU A 193 7.39 -22.54 17.68
C LEU A 193 6.85 -21.17 18.11
N LYS A 194 5.97 -20.53 17.33
CA LYS A 194 5.43 -19.18 17.57
C LYS A 194 6.48 -18.07 17.64
N ILE A 195 7.70 -18.32 17.18
CA ILE A 195 8.77 -17.32 17.05
C ILE A 195 8.46 -16.35 15.92
N LEU A 196 7.90 -16.87 14.82
CA LEU A 196 7.45 -16.08 13.69
C LEU A 196 5.91 -16.16 13.55
N ASP A 197 5.31 -15.04 13.09
CA ASP A 197 3.89 -15.01 12.81
C ASP A 197 3.59 -15.63 11.43
N TYR A 198 3.07 -16.87 11.45
CA TYR A 198 2.70 -17.62 10.24
C TYR A 198 1.79 -16.80 9.30
N LYS A 199 0.86 -16.01 9.85
CA LYS A 199 -0.08 -15.24 9.03
C LYS A 199 0.64 -14.12 8.26
N LYS A 200 1.61 -13.47 8.89
CA LYS A 200 2.42 -12.44 8.24
C LYS A 200 3.29 -13.05 7.14
N ILE A 201 3.94 -14.16 7.42
CA ILE A 201 4.77 -14.89 6.44
C ILE A 201 3.91 -15.36 5.26
N ASN A 202 2.79 -16.03 5.53
CA ASN A 202 1.90 -16.52 4.48
C ASN A 202 1.32 -15.38 3.62
N ASN A 203 0.99 -14.24 4.20
CA ASN A 203 0.55 -13.06 3.46
C ASN A 203 1.65 -12.47 2.57
N LEU A 204 2.90 -12.52 3.03
CA LEU A 204 4.04 -12.07 2.26
C LEU A 204 4.29 -12.99 1.04
N LEU A 205 4.33 -14.30 1.27
CA LEU A 205 4.62 -15.31 0.22
C LEU A 205 3.49 -15.44 -0.80
N ASN A 206 2.25 -15.24 -0.38
CA ASN A 206 1.05 -15.41 -1.20
C ASN A 206 0.38 -14.08 -1.53
N GLN A 207 1.17 -13.05 -1.88
CA GLN A 207 0.60 -11.82 -2.40
C GLN A 207 -0.18 -12.15 -3.68
N ARG A 208 -1.51 -12.07 -3.60
CA ARG A 208 -2.36 -12.34 -4.76
C ARG A 208 -2.23 -11.20 -5.75
N ILE A 209 -1.98 -11.56 -7.01
CA ILE A 209 -2.12 -10.63 -8.14
C ILE A 209 -3.60 -10.27 -8.22
N TYR A 210 -3.96 -9.13 -7.67
CA TYR A 210 -5.22 -8.52 -8.04
C TYR A 210 -4.96 -7.78 -9.35
N TYR A 211 -5.72 -8.10 -10.39
CA TYR A 211 -5.63 -7.48 -11.70
C TYR A 211 -5.33 -5.99 -11.57
N ASN A 212 -4.26 -5.58 -12.24
CA ASN A 212 -3.85 -4.21 -12.28
C ASN A 212 -4.88 -3.42 -13.08
N TYR A 213 -5.51 -2.45 -12.47
CA TYR A 213 -6.36 -1.50 -13.19
C TYR A 213 -5.56 -0.67 -14.21
N TYR A 214 -4.24 -0.80 -14.18
CA TYR A 214 -3.31 -0.24 -15.16
C TYR A 214 -3.68 -0.61 -16.60
N ASP A 215 -4.17 -1.80 -16.85
CA ASP A 215 -4.56 -2.23 -18.20
C ASP A 215 -5.84 -1.57 -18.69
N LEU A 216 -6.74 -1.19 -17.81
CA LEU A 216 -7.95 -0.43 -18.17
C LEU A 216 -7.65 1.07 -18.37
N ILE A 217 -6.70 1.61 -17.64
CA ILE A 217 -6.23 2.98 -17.80
C ILE A 217 -5.34 3.11 -19.03
N LYS A 218 -4.49 2.11 -19.34
CA LYS A 218 -3.69 2.06 -20.59
C LYS A 218 -4.52 2.27 -21.86
N LYS A 219 -5.74 1.78 -21.88
CA LYS A 219 -6.63 1.96 -23.05
C LYS A 219 -7.19 3.37 -23.19
N LYS A 220 -7.25 4.19 -22.14
CA LYS A 220 -7.91 5.52 -22.18
C LYS A 220 -7.01 6.72 -21.81
N ILE A 221 -5.98 6.52 -21.01
CA ILE A 221 -5.02 7.58 -20.67
C ILE A 221 -3.69 7.18 -21.32
N LYS A 222 -3.13 8.05 -22.17
CA LYS A 222 -1.79 7.86 -22.74
C LYS A 222 -0.77 7.92 -21.60
N ILE A 223 -0.57 6.78 -20.93
CA ILE A 223 0.35 6.56 -19.79
C ILE A 223 1.81 6.90 -20.17
N ASN A 224 2.14 6.95 -21.47
CA ASN A 224 3.43 7.45 -21.96
C ASN A 224 3.81 8.85 -21.46
N GLN A 225 2.86 9.64 -20.93
CA GLN A 225 3.19 10.90 -20.27
C GLN A 225 3.61 10.74 -18.82
N LEU A 226 3.13 9.73 -18.09
CA LEU A 226 3.52 9.45 -16.70
C LEU A 226 4.91 8.81 -16.62
N ILE A 227 5.23 7.91 -17.54
CA ILE A 227 6.55 7.25 -17.64
C ILE A 227 7.65 8.25 -18.04
N LYS A 228 7.35 9.28 -18.83
CA LYS A 228 8.31 10.33 -19.19
C LYS A 228 8.73 11.21 -18.01
N ILE A 229 7.91 11.35 -16.99
CA ILE A 229 8.23 12.17 -15.81
C ILE A 229 9.20 11.43 -14.87
N THR A 230 9.14 10.11 -14.80
CA THR A 230 10.03 9.29 -13.97
C THR A 230 11.39 9.02 -14.61
N LYS A 231 11.52 9.16 -15.96
CA LYS A 231 12.79 8.95 -16.68
C LYS A 231 13.64 10.22 -16.86
N LYS A 232 13.16 11.39 -16.41
CA LYS A 232 13.87 12.67 -16.56
C LYS A 232 14.49 13.20 -15.27
N LYS A 233 14.89 12.32 -14.35
CA LYS A 233 15.74 12.73 -13.21
C LYS A 233 16.84 11.69 -12.94
#